data_cae0f57a87ccf116b002abef03ca7ef2
#
_entry.id   cae0f57a87ccf116b002abef03ca7ef2
#
_cell.length_a   1.000
_cell.length_b   1.000
_cell.length_c   1.000
_cell.angle_alpha   90.00
_cell.angle_beta   90.00
_cell.angle_gamma   90.00
#
_symmetry.space_group_name_H-M   'P 1'
#
loop_
_entity.id
_entity.type
_entity.pdbx_description
1 polymer ?
#
loop_
_entity_poly.entity_id
_entity_poly.type
_entity_poly.pdbx_seq_one_letter_code
_entity_poly.pdbx_strand_id
1 'polypeptide(L)'
;MTKEAGRGHALLVGAGILCSRLFGLVRQRVFSHYFGLSDAADIFSAALRVPNFLQNLFGEGVLSASFIPVYARLLAQHKQEDADRLAGAIAAVLALLISVIVALGIWATPSLLWLIAPGYVGEKRELTILIVRILFPGTGILVWSAWCLGILNSHHKFFLSYAAPVVWNLSMILTMLLFRHLAADRLIVYLAWGTVLGCLLQFLVQCGPVLKLVPGMRLRLDLRNVHVRQVGGSFLGVAIGRGVVQISAFVDQAISTLLGSGAIAGMTTASSVNLLPVSLFGMAISASELPTLSRMAGDERDAELAGKLSARLNNGLERIAFFIVPSAMAFFALGNVLVAALYQSGAFTHKDSLYVWAILAGSGVGLLASTFGRLYASTYYALRDTRSPLRFALVRLAFTAMLGLASALLLPKAFGVAQQWGAVGLTASAGVAGWIEFHLLRRKLNSRLGHTGVAWTLMAKLWVSAGVAALAACGVEYALRRQGPIVLALFVLSTYGLAYFACTYVWRIRLCVELVEKLARRMRIG
;
A
#
# COMPACT_ATOMS: atom_id res chain seq x y z
N MET A 1 2.46 14.98 -28.64
CA MET A 1 3.53 14.62 -27.67
C MET A 1 4.21 13.37 -28.18
N THR A 2 5.51 13.46 -28.50
CA THR A 2 6.30 12.35 -29.04
C THR A 2 6.40 11.19 -28.03
N LYS A 3 6.46 9.94 -28.51
CA LYS A 3 6.61 8.70 -27.69
C LYS A 3 7.78 8.76 -26.68
N GLU A 4 8.79 9.56 -26.98
CA GLU A 4 9.98 9.76 -26.13
C GLU A 4 9.70 10.64 -24.90
N ALA A 5 8.91 11.71 -25.04
CA ALA A 5 8.52 12.56 -23.89
C ALA A 5 7.66 11.78 -22.88
N GLY A 6 6.78 10.90 -23.35
CA GLY A 6 5.99 10.02 -22.47
C GLY A 6 6.84 8.99 -21.68
N ARG A 7 7.91 8.46 -22.29
CA ARG A 7 8.86 7.55 -21.60
C ARG A 7 9.66 8.26 -20.52
N GLY A 8 10.13 9.49 -20.77
CA GLY A 8 10.87 10.28 -19.78
C GLY A 8 10.03 10.59 -18.54
N HIS A 9 8.78 10.99 -18.73
CA HIS A 9 7.86 11.26 -17.62
C HIS A 9 7.55 10.01 -16.78
N ALA A 10 7.33 8.86 -17.42
CA ALA A 10 7.09 7.59 -16.70
C ALA A 10 8.30 7.14 -15.87
N LEU A 11 9.53 7.36 -16.38
CA LEU A 11 10.76 7.08 -15.63
C LEU A 11 10.91 7.98 -14.41
N LEU A 12 10.61 9.28 -14.53
CA LEU A 12 10.67 10.23 -13.42
C LEU A 12 9.65 9.91 -12.33
N VAL A 13 8.43 9.53 -12.71
CA VAL A 13 7.40 9.05 -11.77
C VAL A 13 7.89 7.78 -11.06
N GLY A 14 8.39 6.80 -11.82
CA GLY A 14 8.91 5.55 -11.26
C GLY A 14 10.08 5.77 -10.31
N ALA A 15 11.02 6.64 -10.66
CA ALA A 15 12.15 7.00 -9.81
C ALA A 15 11.70 7.67 -8.50
N GLY A 16 10.77 8.62 -8.56
CA GLY A 16 10.22 9.29 -7.38
C GLY A 16 9.51 8.32 -6.44
N ILE A 17 8.68 7.42 -6.98
CA ILE A 17 8.01 6.37 -6.20
C ILE A 17 9.03 5.43 -5.57
N LEU A 18 10.03 4.97 -6.32
CA LEU A 18 11.06 4.06 -5.82
C LEU A 18 11.87 4.70 -4.68
N CYS A 19 12.32 5.94 -4.86
CA CYS A 19 12.99 6.72 -3.81
C CYS A 19 12.14 6.78 -2.53
N SER A 20 10.89 7.18 -2.65
CA SER A 20 9.98 7.26 -1.50
C SER A 20 9.81 5.91 -0.79
N ARG A 21 9.72 4.80 -1.54
CA ARG A 21 9.61 3.44 -0.98
C ARG A 21 10.88 3.00 -0.26
N LEU A 22 12.07 3.27 -0.83
CA LEU A 22 13.35 2.96 -0.20
C LEU A 22 13.53 3.72 1.11
N PHE A 23 13.26 5.02 1.12
CA PHE A 23 13.30 5.81 2.35
C PHE A 23 12.26 5.37 3.38
N GLY A 24 11.09 4.92 2.94
CA GLY A 24 10.09 4.31 3.80
C GLY A 24 10.57 3.01 4.47
N LEU A 25 11.31 2.15 3.75
CA LEU A 25 11.93 0.96 4.32
C LEU A 25 13.05 1.31 5.31
N VAL A 26 13.91 2.27 4.97
CA VAL A 26 14.96 2.75 5.88
C VAL A 26 14.34 3.31 7.17
N ARG A 27 13.31 4.14 7.05
CA ARG A 27 12.57 4.65 8.21
C ARG A 27 12.01 3.51 9.06
N GLN A 28 11.37 2.50 8.44
CA GLN A 28 10.81 1.37 9.18
C GLN A 28 11.91 0.55 9.86
N ARG A 29 13.08 0.36 9.22
CA ARG A 29 14.23 -0.29 9.85
C ARG A 29 14.73 0.48 11.08
N VAL A 30 14.89 1.80 10.96
CA VAL A 30 15.31 2.67 12.08
C VAL A 30 14.27 2.66 13.19
N PHE A 31 12.98 2.70 12.85
CA PHE A 31 11.89 2.58 13.81
C PHE A 31 11.95 1.24 14.57
N SER A 32 12.08 0.13 13.86
CA SER A 32 12.20 -1.19 14.46
C SER A 32 13.46 -1.32 15.33
N HIS A 33 14.57 -0.67 14.92
CA HIS A 33 15.82 -0.68 15.70
C HIS A 33 15.66 -0.07 17.09
N TYR A 34 14.93 1.05 17.21
CA TYR A 34 14.76 1.75 18.48
C TYR A 34 13.60 1.24 19.32
N PHE A 35 12.53 0.78 18.70
CA PHE A 35 11.29 0.43 19.39
C PHE A 35 11.00 -1.08 19.43
N GLY A 36 11.58 -1.89 18.54
CA GLY A 36 11.23 -3.32 18.44
C GLY A 36 9.72 -3.52 18.25
N LEU A 37 9.18 -4.50 18.97
CA LEU A 37 7.74 -4.77 19.07
C LEU A 37 7.19 -4.37 20.47
N SER A 38 7.57 -3.21 20.96
CA SER A 38 7.16 -2.67 22.26
C SER A 38 5.77 -2.01 22.21
N ASP A 39 5.25 -1.69 23.40
CA ASP A 39 4.03 -0.87 23.53
C ASP A 39 4.17 0.49 22.87
N ALA A 40 5.34 1.13 22.94
CA ALA A 40 5.63 2.37 22.26
C ALA A 40 5.50 2.23 20.73
N ALA A 41 5.99 1.12 20.16
CA ALA A 41 5.82 0.83 18.72
C ALA A 41 4.34 0.62 18.35
N ASP A 42 3.58 -0.07 19.18
CA ASP A 42 2.14 -0.27 18.98
C ASP A 42 1.37 1.05 19.02
N ILE A 43 1.63 1.88 20.04
CA ILE A 43 1.01 3.20 20.23
C ILE A 43 1.21 4.07 18.98
N PHE A 44 2.46 4.19 18.54
CA PHE A 44 2.77 5.02 17.37
C PHE A 44 2.15 4.47 16.09
N SER A 45 2.23 3.16 15.88
CA SER A 45 1.66 2.50 14.70
C SER A 45 0.13 2.63 14.64
N ALA A 46 -0.55 2.51 15.80
CA ALA A 46 -1.99 2.72 15.92
C ALA A 46 -2.37 4.19 15.71
N ALA A 47 -1.65 5.10 16.36
CA ALA A 47 -1.92 6.53 16.27
C ALA A 47 -1.73 7.07 14.86
N LEU A 48 -0.72 6.60 14.13
CA LEU A 48 -0.43 7.05 12.76
C LEU A 48 -1.52 6.64 11.74
N ARG A 49 -2.31 5.60 12.02
CA ARG A 49 -3.39 5.16 11.12
C ARG A 49 -4.54 6.13 11.03
N VAL A 50 -4.88 6.81 12.13
CA VAL A 50 -5.98 7.79 12.14
C VAL A 50 -5.71 8.95 11.17
N PRO A 51 -4.56 9.62 11.28
CA PRO A 51 -4.16 10.61 10.29
C PRO A 51 -4.09 10.07 8.86
N ASN A 52 -3.52 8.89 8.66
CA ASN A 52 -3.40 8.28 7.32
C ASN A 52 -4.78 8.00 6.68
N PHE A 53 -5.79 7.65 7.48
CA PHE A 53 -7.15 7.49 6.98
C PHE A 53 -7.70 8.80 6.39
N LEU A 54 -7.58 9.90 7.12
CA LEU A 54 -8.02 11.20 6.65
C LEU A 54 -7.25 11.65 5.40
N GLN A 55 -5.94 11.41 5.37
CA GLN A 55 -5.12 11.66 4.18
C GLN A 55 -5.59 10.84 2.97
N ASN A 56 -5.94 9.57 3.16
CA ASN A 56 -6.45 8.71 2.10
C ASN A 56 -7.86 9.11 1.64
N LEU A 57 -8.68 9.63 2.57
CA LEU A 57 -10.04 10.04 2.30
C LEU A 57 -10.12 11.41 1.63
N PHE A 58 -9.29 12.37 2.05
CA PHE A 58 -9.32 13.75 1.56
C PHE A 58 -8.11 14.14 0.71
N GLY A 59 -7.05 13.33 0.70
CA GLY A 59 -5.77 13.65 0.09
C GLY A 59 -5.62 13.17 -1.35
N GLU A 60 -4.44 12.67 -1.64
CA GLU A 60 -3.93 12.42 -2.98
C GLU A 60 -4.91 11.73 -3.93
N GLY A 61 -5.53 10.65 -3.49
CA GLY A 61 -6.35 9.85 -4.39
C GLY A 61 -7.71 10.45 -4.72
N VAL A 62 -8.31 11.24 -3.81
CA VAL A 62 -9.62 11.88 -4.06
C VAL A 62 -9.42 13.17 -4.81
N LEU A 63 -8.44 13.98 -4.44
CA LEU A 63 -8.08 15.21 -5.16
C LEU A 63 -7.59 14.90 -6.59
N SER A 64 -6.79 13.85 -6.78
CA SER A 64 -6.36 13.45 -8.11
C SER A 64 -7.52 13.06 -9.03
N ALA A 65 -8.55 12.42 -8.50
CA ALA A 65 -9.71 12.01 -9.29
C ALA A 65 -10.74 13.13 -9.51
N SER A 66 -10.83 14.13 -8.62
CA SER A 66 -11.84 15.20 -8.66
C SER A 66 -11.28 16.53 -9.18
N PHE A 67 -10.12 16.97 -8.69
CA PHE A 67 -9.55 18.27 -8.99
C PHE A 67 -8.73 18.28 -10.28
N ILE A 68 -7.80 17.30 -10.46
CA ILE A 68 -6.89 17.28 -11.62
C ILE A 68 -7.62 17.33 -12.96
N PRO A 69 -8.71 16.56 -13.22
CA PRO A 69 -9.37 16.59 -14.52
C PRO A 69 -9.98 17.95 -14.87
N VAL A 70 -10.50 18.67 -13.88
CA VAL A 70 -11.11 20.00 -14.09
C VAL A 70 -10.00 21.03 -14.30
N TYR A 71 -8.99 21.04 -13.44
CA TYR A 71 -7.87 21.98 -13.51
C TYR A 71 -7.06 21.82 -14.80
N ALA A 72 -6.68 20.58 -15.16
CA ALA A 72 -5.94 20.30 -16.41
C ALA A 72 -6.74 20.66 -17.66
N ARG A 73 -8.08 20.51 -17.63
CA ARG A 73 -8.95 20.95 -18.75
C ARG A 73 -8.90 22.46 -18.94
N LEU A 74 -8.94 23.23 -17.87
CA LEU A 74 -8.83 24.70 -17.94
C LEU A 74 -7.48 25.13 -18.50
N LEU A 75 -6.38 24.48 -18.09
CA LEU A 75 -5.06 24.71 -18.66
C LEU A 75 -5.00 24.38 -20.16
N ALA A 76 -5.57 23.25 -20.57
CA ALA A 76 -5.61 22.84 -21.98
C ALA A 76 -6.45 23.80 -22.86
N GLN A 77 -7.42 24.50 -22.26
CA GLN A 77 -8.24 25.54 -22.91
C GLN A 77 -7.57 26.93 -22.87
N HIS A 78 -6.34 27.05 -22.38
CA HIS A 78 -5.62 28.33 -22.16
C HIS A 78 -6.35 29.33 -21.25
N LYS A 79 -7.20 28.82 -20.34
CA LYS A 79 -7.95 29.62 -19.34
C LYS A 79 -7.19 29.69 -18.02
N GLN A 80 -6.00 30.31 -18.06
CA GLN A 80 -5.10 30.35 -16.89
C GLN A 80 -5.75 31.06 -15.68
N GLU A 81 -6.46 32.17 -15.90
CA GLU A 81 -7.13 32.89 -14.80
C GLU A 81 -8.20 32.04 -14.10
N ASP A 82 -8.99 31.27 -14.86
CA ASP A 82 -10.00 30.39 -14.29
C ASP A 82 -9.35 29.21 -13.55
N ALA A 83 -8.23 28.70 -14.06
CA ALA A 83 -7.44 27.67 -13.39
C ALA A 83 -6.85 28.20 -12.06
N ASP A 84 -6.30 29.40 -12.04
CA ASP A 84 -5.73 30.05 -10.86
C ASP A 84 -6.84 30.34 -9.82
N ARG A 85 -7.99 30.82 -10.26
CA ARG A 85 -9.18 31.03 -9.39
C ARG A 85 -9.66 29.71 -8.80
N LEU A 86 -9.75 28.66 -9.61
CA LEU A 86 -10.14 27.33 -9.15
C LEU A 86 -9.14 26.78 -8.12
N ALA A 87 -7.84 26.88 -8.38
CA ALA A 87 -6.80 26.43 -7.46
C ALA A 87 -6.90 27.13 -6.11
N GLY A 88 -7.08 28.47 -6.10
CA GLY A 88 -7.23 29.25 -4.89
C GLY A 88 -8.54 28.96 -4.13
N ALA A 89 -9.65 28.78 -4.84
CA ALA A 89 -10.93 28.44 -4.24
C ALA A 89 -10.90 27.05 -3.58
N ILE A 90 -10.34 26.04 -4.27
CA ILE A 90 -10.18 24.70 -3.70
C ILE A 90 -9.24 24.73 -2.50
N ALA A 91 -8.12 25.47 -2.57
CA ALA A 91 -7.23 25.66 -1.42
C ALA A 91 -7.97 26.25 -0.21
N ALA A 92 -8.79 27.29 -0.41
CA ALA A 92 -9.57 27.91 0.66
C ALA A 92 -10.63 26.96 1.26
N VAL A 93 -11.32 26.19 0.41
CA VAL A 93 -12.29 25.17 0.87
C VAL A 93 -11.59 24.08 1.67
N LEU A 94 -10.45 23.57 1.17
CA LEU A 94 -9.66 22.57 1.89
C LEU A 94 -9.13 23.12 3.22
N ALA A 95 -8.66 24.37 3.26
CA ALA A 95 -8.21 25.00 4.50
C ALA A 95 -9.32 24.98 5.57
N LEU A 96 -10.52 25.43 5.21
CA LEU A 96 -11.64 25.45 6.12
C LEU A 96 -12.04 24.03 6.56
N LEU A 97 -12.27 23.14 5.59
CA LEU A 97 -12.70 21.76 5.84
C LEU A 97 -11.72 21.03 6.76
N ILE A 98 -10.41 21.11 6.44
CA ILE A 98 -9.39 20.42 7.19
C ILE A 98 -9.20 21.00 8.58
N SER A 99 -9.25 22.34 8.72
CA SER A 99 -9.16 22.97 10.04
C SER A 99 -10.29 22.50 10.96
N VAL A 100 -11.51 22.39 10.42
CA VAL A 100 -12.66 21.84 11.16
C VAL A 100 -12.44 20.36 11.49
N ILE A 101 -12.02 19.54 10.53
CA ILE A 101 -11.79 18.11 10.76
C ILE A 101 -10.66 17.88 11.77
N VAL A 102 -9.58 18.65 11.70
CA VAL A 102 -8.46 18.56 12.63
C VAL A 102 -8.90 18.97 14.04
N ALA A 103 -9.62 20.10 14.17
CA ALA A 103 -10.14 20.56 15.47
C ALA A 103 -11.10 19.54 16.10
N LEU A 104 -12.06 19.04 15.31
CA LEU A 104 -12.99 17.99 15.76
C LEU A 104 -12.27 16.68 16.07
N GLY A 105 -11.26 16.31 15.27
CA GLY A 105 -10.46 15.11 15.48
C GLY A 105 -9.65 15.16 16.77
N ILE A 106 -9.03 16.30 17.07
CA ILE A 106 -8.30 16.51 18.33
C ILE A 106 -9.25 16.45 19.52
N TRP A 107 -10.42 17.09 19.41
CA TRP A 107 -11.44 17.07 20.45
C TRP A 107 -12.03 15.68 20.65
N ALA A 108 -12.42 15.01 19.57
CA ALA A 108 -13.06 13.69 19.60
C ALA A 108 -12.06 12.51 19.77
N THR A 109 -10.75 12.75 19.83
CA THR A 109 -9.73 11.69 19.93
C THR A 109 -10.04 10.66 21.03
N PRO A 110 -10.45 11.02 22.27
CA PRO A 110 -10.74 10.05 23.31
C PRO A 110 -11.88 9.09 22.92
N SER A 111 -12.91 9.60 22.25
CA SER A 111 -14.06 8.82 21.77
C SER A 111 -13.69 7.98 20.53
N LEU A 112 -12.92 8.55 19.61
CA LEU A 112 -12.42 7.82 18.43
C LEU A 112 -11.56 6.63 18.82
N LEU A 113 -10.79 6.75 19.89
CA LEU A 113 -9.91 5.69 20.36
C LEU A 113 -10.69 4.46 20.87
N TRP A 114 -11.88 4.66 21.45
CA TRP A 114 -12.77 3.56 21.80
C TRP A 114 -13.16 2.68 20.60
N LEU A 115 -13.29 3.30 19.44
CA LEU A 115 -13.65 2.59 18.20
C LEU A 115 -12.43 1.95 17.52
N ILE A 116 -11.29 2.66 17.53
CA ILE A 116 -10.11 2.31 16.71
C ILE A 116 -9.12 1.42 17.47
N ALA A 117 -9.04 1.59 18.79
CA ALA A 117 -8.14 0.86 19.67
C ALA A 117 -8.84 0.46 21.00
N PRO A 118 -9.91 -0.36 20.93
CA PRO A 118 -10.68 -0.74 22.11
C PRO A 118 -9.88 -1.53 23.14
N GLY A 119 -8.79 -2.18 22.75
CA GLY A 119 -7.93 -2.94 23.64
C GLY A 119 -6.91 -2.10 24.43
N TYR A 120 -6.83 -0.78 24.17
CA TYR A 120 -5.88 0.08 24.90
C TYR A 120 -6.53 0.68 26.15
N VAL A 121 -5.89 0.46 27.31
CA VAL A 121 -6.35 0.92 28.61
C VAL A 121 -5.20 1.61 29.38
N GLY A 122 -5.55 2.37 30.42
CA GLY A 122 -4.58 3.04 31.29
C GLY A 122 -3.59 3.95 30.56
N GLU A 123 -2.32 3.90 30.96
CA GLU A 123 -1.25 4.75 30.41
C GLU A 123 -1.06 4.60 28.89
N LYS A 124 -1.18 3.35 28.37
CA LYS A 124 -1.09 3.08 26.93
C LYS A 124 -2.15 3.85 26.15
N ARG A 125 -3.39 3.93 26.69
CA ARG A 125 -4.48 4.69 26.08
C ARG A 125 -4.21 6.19 26.13
N GLU A 126 -3.79 6.73 27.27
CA GLU A 126 -3.51 8.16 27.44
C GLU A 126 -2.37 8.62 26.52
N LEU A 127 -1.29 7.85 26.43
CA LEU A 127 -0.18 8.16 25.55
C LEU A 127 -0.62 8.08 24.06
N THR A 128 -1.48 7.11 23.71
CA THR A 128 -2.03 7.05 22.35
C THR A 128 -2.89 8.27 22.02
N ILE A 129 -3.73 8.74 22.96
CA ILE A 129 -4.52 9.98 22.79
C ILE A 129 -3.59 11.17 22.53
N LEU A 130 -2.53 11.32 23.33
CA LEU A 130 -1.55 12.39 23.17
C LEU A 130 -0.92 12.35 21.77
N ILE A 131 -0.43 11.17 21.33
CA ILE A 131 0.23 11.00 20.05
C ILE A 131 -0.73 11.29 18.88
N VAL A 132 -1.98 10.81 18.94
CA VAL A 132 -3.00 11.08 17.92
C VAL A 132 -3.27 12.58 17.82
N ARG A 133 -3.42 13.28 18.95
CA ARG A 133 -3.64 14.73 18.98
C ARG A 133 -2.47 15.50 18.36
N ILE A 134 -1.22 15.09 18.62
CA ILE A 134 -0.03 15.69 18.00
C ILE A 134 -0.03 15.45 16.49
N LEU A 135 -0.42 14.27 16.03
CA LEU A 135 -0.37 13.91 14.60
C LEU A 135 -1.49 14.54 13.75
N PHE A 136 -2.64 14.89 14.34
CA PHE A 136 -3.77 15.46 13.59
C PHE A 136 -3.42 16.69 12.75
N PRO A 137 -2.72 17.73 13.27
CA PRO A 137 -2.29 18.88 12.47
C PRO A 137 -1.44 18.47 11.25
N GLY A 138 -0.53 17.51 11.44
CA GLY A 138 0.28 16.97 10.34
C GLY A 138 -0.55 16.39 9.20
N THR A 139 -1.67 15.75 9.54
CA THR A 139 -2.61 15.22 8.52
C THR A 139 -3.22 16.34 7.69
N GLY A 140 -3.63 17.41 8.33
CA GLY A 140 -4.14 18.58 7.63
C GLY A 140 -3.13 19.13 6.62
N ILE A 141 -1.87 19.24 7.03
CA ILE A 141 -0.76 19.67 6.17
C ILE A 141 -0.57 18.70 4.99
N LEU A 142 -0.70 17.38 5.21
CA LEU A 142 -0.58 16.39 4.14
C LEU A 142 -1.71 16.49 3.10
N VAL A 143 -2.92 16.89 3.47
CA VAL A 143 -3.98 17.14 2.49
C VAL A 143 -3.65 18.37 1.63
N TRP A 144 -3.04 19.40 2.21
CA TRP A 144 -2.49 20.52 1.45
C TRP A 144 -1.35 20.09 0.51
N SER A 145 -0.48 19.21 0.97
CA SER A 145 0.56 18.59 0.13
C SER A 145 -0.06 17.83 -1.06
N ALA A 146 -1.18 17.13 -0.85
CA ALA A 146 -1.91 16.46 -1.93
C ALA A 146 -2.55 17.43 -2.94
N TRP A 147 -3.00 18.61 -2.51
CA TRP A 147 -3.43 19.67 -3.41
C TRP A 147 -2.26 20.21 -4.26
N CYS A 148 -1.09 20.45 -3.63
CA CYS A 148 0.12 20.81 -4.37
C CYS A 148 0.50 19.75 -5.41
N LEU A 149 0.44 18.47 -5.04
CA LEU A 149 0.69 17.34 -5.95
C LEU A 149 -0.27 17.37 -7.15
N GLY A 150 -1.54 17.70 -6.94
CA GLY A 150 -2.52 17.85 -8.01
C GLY A 150 -2.12 18.91 -9.05
N ILE A 151 -1.66 20.07 -8.59
CA ILE A 151 -1.18 21.15 -9.46
C ILE A 151 0.11 20.74 -10.18
N LEU A 152 1.12 20.25 -9.43
CA LEU A 152 2.40 19.81 -9.99
C LEU A 152 2.22 18.75 -11.08
N ASN A 153 1.34 17.77 -10.87
CA ASN A 153 1.04 16.74 -11.86
C ASN A 153 0.36 17.33 -13.11
N SER A 154 -0.53 18.30 -12.95
CA SER A 154 -1.19 18.99 -14.06
C SER A 154 -0.21 19.82 -14.91
N HIS A 155 0.88 20.28 -14.31
CA HIS A 155 1.99 20.97 -14.96
C HIS A 155 3.17 20.06 -15.31
N HIS A 156 2.98 18.72 -15.32
CA HIS A 156 4.01 17.72 -15.69
C HIS A 156 5.27 17.72 -14.81
N LYS A 157 5.21 18.22 -13.58
CA LYS A 157 6.31 18.23 -12.59
C LYS A 157 6.29 16.98 -11.70
N PHE A 158 6.22 15.80 -12.30
CA PHE A 158 5.97 14.52 -11.62
C PHE A 158 7.02 14.15 -10.59
N PHE A 159 8.32 14.36 -10.87
CA PHE A 159 9.38 13.94 -9.95
C PHE A 159 9.21 14.54 -8.55
N LEU A 160 8.97 15.84 -8.49
CA LEU A 160 8.81 16.56 -7.21
C LEU A 160 7.58 16.06 -6.44
N SER A 161 6.49 15.76 -7.16
CA SER A 161 5.27 15.22 -6.57
C SER A 161 5.52 13.92 -5.81
N TYR A 162 6.27 12.99 -6.40
CA TYR A 162 6.48 11.66 -5.85
C TYR A 162 7.76 11.53 -5.00
N ALA A 163 8.72 12.46 -5.13
CA ALA A 163 9.90 12.51 -4.29
C ALA A 163 9.68 13.24 -2.96
N ALA A 164 8.72 14.16 -2.88
CA ALA A 164 8.47 14.95 -1.67
C ALA A 164 8.25 14.13 -0.39
N PRO A 165 7.58 12.94 -0.40
CA PRO A 165 7.47 12.09 0.77
C PRO A 165 8.81 11.57 1.33
N VAL A 166 9.91 11.67 0.60
CA VAL A 166 11.25 11.38 1.12
C VAL A 166 11.61 12.31 2.26
N VAL A 167 11.24 13.60 2.15
CA VAL A 167 11.51 14.61 3.18
C VAL A 167 10.79 14.27 4.50
N TRP A 168 9.55 13.79 4.42
CA TRP A 168 8.79 13.32 5.57
C TRP A 168 9.47 12.12 6.25
N ASN A 169 9.90 11.12 5.46
CA ASN A 169 10.62 9.97 5.99
C ASN A 169 11.96 10.37 6.63
N LEU A 170 12.70 11.29 6.00
CA LEU A 170 13.97 11.82 6.55
C LEU A 170 13.77 12.54 7.87
N SER A 171 12.72 13.37 8.00
CA SER A 171 12.40 14.05 9.28
C SER A 171 12.20 13.05 10.41
N MET A 172 11.46 11.97 10.17
CA MET A 172 11.24 10.90 11.16
C MET A 172 12.55 10.19 11.51
N ILE A 173 13.37 9.84 10.51
CA ILE A 173 14.66 9.19 10.71
C ILE A 173 15.57 10.10 11.55
N LEU A 174 15.71 11.35 11.18
CA LEU A 174 16.55 12.31 11.89
C LEU A 174 16.08 12.52 13.33
N THR A 175 14.78 12.60 13.57
CA THR A 175 14.23 12.71 14.93
C THR A 175 14.62 11.50 15.78
N MET A 176 14.48 10.28 15.26
CA MET A 176 14.88 9.08 16.01
C MET A 176 16.39 9.04 16.31
N LEU A 177 17.22 9.48 15.36
CA LEU A 177 18.67 9.52 15.55
C LEU A 177 19.12 10.59 16.54
N LEU A 178 18.53 11.80 16.47
CA LEU A 178 18.87 12.91 17.36
C LEU A 178 18.46 12.65 18.81
N PHE A 179 17.29 12.07 19.02
CA PHE A 179 16.72 11.82 20.34
C PHE A 179 16.89 10.38 20.83
N ARG A 180 17.80 9.60 20.24
CA ARG A 180 18.04 8.17 20.52
C ARG A 180 18.35 7.83 21.97
N HIS A 181 18.78 8.81 22.76
CA HIS A 181 19.14 8.67 24.17
C HIS A 181 17.94 8.69 25.12
N LEU A 182 16.76 9.04 24.62
CA LEU A 182 15.53 9.09 25.42
C LEU A 182 14.92 7.69 25.59
N ALA A 183 14.19 7.50 26.69
CA ALA A 183 13.35 6.32 26.88
C ALA A 183 12.27 6.24 25.76
N ALA A 184 11.83 5.02 25.43
CA ALA A 184 10.93 4.76 24.30
C ALA A 184 9.65 5.61 24.35
N ASP A 185 9.04 5.79 25.52
CA ASP A 185 7.80 6.56 25.68
C ASP A 185 7.98 8.05 25.41
N ARG A 186 9.15 8.61 25.75
CA ARG A 186 9.50 9.98 25.42
C ARG A 186 9.90 10.11 23.96
N LEU A 187 10.70 9.17 23.45
CA LEU A 187 11.15 9.19 22.05
C LEU A 187 9.97 9.18 21.07
N ILE A 188 8.89 8.43 21.39
CA ILE A 188 7.73 8.39 20.50
C ILE A 188 6.95 9.71 20.46
N VAL A 189 6.95 10.50 21.54
CA VAL A 189 6.37 11.85 21.55
C VAL A 189 7.18 12.79 20.65
N TYR A 190 8.53 12.77 20.76
CA TYR A 190 9.39 13.52 19.85
C TYR A 190 9.24 13.06 18.40
N LEU A 191 9.09 11.75 18.16
CA LEU A 191 8.85 11.20 16.84
C LEU A 191 7.52 11.69 16.25
N ALA A 192 6.47 11.84 17.08
CA ALA A 192 5.20 12.40 16.64
C ALA A 192 5.36 13.85 16.17
N TRP A 193 6.08 14.69 16.92
CA TRP A 193 6.43 16.05 16.49
C TRP A 193 7.33 16.07 15.27
N GLY A 194 8.33 15.20 15.19
CA GLY A 194 9.16 15.02 14.00
C GLY A 194 8.37 14.61 12.76
N THR A 195 7.30 13.83 12.97
CA THR A 195 6.36 13.46 11.90
C THR A 195 5.59 14.68 11.40
N VAL A 196 5.07 15.53 12.30
CA VAL A 196 4.38 16.78 11.94
C VAL A 196 5.34 17.74 11.24
N LEU A 197 6.56 17.89 11.75
CA LEU A 197 7.60 18.69 11.09
C LEU A 197 7.88 18.16 9.68
N GLY A 198 7.96 16.84 9.52
CA GLY A 198 8.14 16.21 8.21
C GLY A 198 6.99 16.48 7.24
N CYS A 199 5.73 16.48 7.73
CA CYS A 199 4.56 16.89 6.94
C CYS A 199 4.67 18.34 6.47
N LEU A 200 5.11 19.24 7.36
CA LEU A 200 5.30 20.65 7.05
C LEU A 200 6.42 20.84 6.01
N LEU A 201 7.55 20.21 6.20
CA LEU A 201 8.68 20.29 5.26
C LEU A 201 8.31 19.73 3.88
N GLN A 202 7.60 18.60 3.84
CA GLN A 202 7.08 18.03 2.59
C GLN A 202 6.17 19.03 1.86
N PHE A 203 5.25 19.66 2.57
CA PHE A 203 4.36 20.67 2.01
C PHE A 203 5.15 21.89 1.50
N LEU A 204 6.09 22.42 2.28
CA LEU A 204 6.89 23.60 1.90
C LEU A 204 7.72 23.37 0.63
N VAL A 205 8.32 22.18 0.49
CA VAL A 205 9.06 21.78 -0.71
C VAL A 205 8.18 21.79 -1.96
N GLN A 206 6.92 21.41 -1.82
CA GLN A 206 5.96 21.41 -2.94
C GLN A 206 5.32 22.80 -3.16
N CYS A 207 5.05 23.51 -2.09
CA CYS A 207 4.36 24.80 -2.12
C CYS A 207 5.14 25.87 -2.90
N GLY A 208 6.46 25.97 -2.70
CA GLY A 208 7.30 26.94 -3.39
C GLY A 208 7.17 26.92 -4.93
N PRO A 209 7.37 25.77 -5.59
CA PRO A 209 7.11 25.61 -7.01
C PRO A 209 5.65 25.85 -7.43
N VAL A 210 4.67 25.43 -6.61
CA VAL A 210 3.25 25.66 -6.91
C VAL A 210 2.90 27.14 -6.98
N LEU A 211 3.39 27.94 -6.05
CA LEU A 211 3.17 29.41 -6.05
C LEU A 211 3.72 30.09 -7.31
N LYS A 212 4.78 29.54 -7.91
CA LYS A 212 5.33 30.04 -9.20
C LYS A 212 4.47 29.61 -10.39
N LEU A 213 3.79 28.48 -10.30
CA LEU A 213 2.95 27.94 -11.37
C LEU A 213 1.53 28.56 -11.40
N VAL A 214 1.09 29.12 -10.28
CA VAL A 214 -0.25 29.70 -10.10
C VAL A 214 -0.13 31.12 -9.58
N PRO A 215 0.47 32.07 -10.35
CA PRO A 215 0.76 33.42 -9.88
C PRO A 215 -0.49 34.26 -9.58
N GLY A 216 -1.60 33.99 -10.26
CA GLY A 216 -2.90 34.66 -10.06
C GLY A 216 -3.75 34.07 -8.95
N MET A 217 -3.24 33.08 -8.19
CA MET A 217 -4.00 32.43 -7.14
C MET A 217 -4.34 33.39 -6.01
N ARG A 218 -5.63 33.42 -5.67
CA ARG A 218 -6.15 34.14 -4.49
C ARG A 218 -6.95 33.16 -3.63
N LEU A 219 -6.63 33.07 -2.36
CA LEU A 219 -7.41 32.28 -1.39
C LEU A 219 -8.76 32.97 -1.17
N ARG A 220 -9.78 32.50 -1.86
CA ARG A 220 -11.13 33.04 -1.75
C ARG A 220 -12.15 31.89 -1.74
N LEU A 221 -13.03 31.90 -0.75
CA LEU A 221 -14.14 30.94 -0.68
C LEU A 221 -15.18 31.30 -1.75
N ASP A 222 -15.11 30.64 -2.91
CA ASP A 222 -16.07 30.83 -3.99
C ASP A 222 -16.81 29.49 -4.28
N LEU A 223 -17.80 29.21 -3.42
CA LEU A 223 -18.65 28.02 -3.56
C LEU A 223 -19.68 28.15 -4.71
N ARG A 224 -19.84 29.35 -5.28
CA ARG A 224 -20.76 29.58 -6.40
C ARG A 224 -20.12 29.26 -7.75
N ASN A 225 -18.81 29.18 -7.81
CA ASN A 225 -18.08 28.84 -9.03
C ASN A 225 -18.47 27.46 -9.55
N VAL A 226 -18.85 27.38 -10.82
CA VAL A 226 -19.29 26.15 -11.49
C VAL A 226 -18.22 25.05 -11.41
N HIS A 227 -16.94 25.40 -11.58
CA HIS A 227 -15.83 24.45 -11.53
C HIS A 227 -15.60 23.92 -10.12
N VAL A 228 -15.76 24.74 -9.07
CA VAL A 228 -15.69 24.32 -7.67
C VAL A 228 -16.80 23.33 -7.34
N ARG A 229 -18.03 23.57 -7.81
CA ARG A 229 -19.16 22.64 -7.64
C ARG A 229 -18.92 21.32 -8.38
N GLN A 230 -18.35 21.37 -9.57
CA GLN A 230 -17.99 20.17 -10.33
C GLN A 230 -16.97 19.33 -9.58
N VAL A 231 -15.91 19.96 -9.03
CA VAL A 231 -14.91 19.27 -8.19
C VAL A 231 -15.57 18.69 -6.95
N GLY A 232 -16.41 19.45 -6.23
CA GLY A 232 -17.11 19.02 -5.01
C GLY A 232 -18.02 17.80 -5.23
N GLY A 233 -18.79 17.79 -6.32
CA GLY A 233 -19.66 16.67 -6.67
C GLY A 233 -18.88 15.38 -6.95
N SER A 234 -17.78 15.49 -7.71
CA SER A 234 -16.89 14.35 -7.97
C SER A 234 -16.15 13.91 -6.72
N PHE A 235 -15.73 14.85 -5.87
CA PHE A 235 -14.99 14.60 -4.63
C PHE A 235 -15.79 13.71 -3.67
N LEU A 236 -17.06 14.05 -3.42
CA LEU A 236 -17.90 13.32 -2.48
C LEU A 236 -18.10 11.85 -2.92
N GLY A 237 -18.37 11.63 -4.20
CA GLY A 237 -18.53 10.27 -4.74
C GLY A 237 -17.27 9.40 -4.60
N VAL A 238 -16.11 9.97 -4.91
CA VAL A 238 -14.82 9.27 -4.78
C VAL A 238 -14.45 9.03 -3.31
N ALA A 239 -14.70 10.03 -2.44
CA ALA A 239 -14.43 9.93 -1.01
C ALA A 239 -15.25 8.82 -0.35
N ILE A 240 -16.55 8.71 -0.65
CA ILE A 240 -17.40 7.60 -0.14
C ILE A 240 -16.88 6.24 -0.61
N GLY A 241 -16.55 6.11 -1.90
CA GLY A 241 -16.03 4.86 -2.44
C GLY A 241 -14.71 4.42 -1.80
N ARG A 242 -13.81 5.37 -1.52
CA ARG A 242 -12.54 5.09 -0.82
C ARG A 242 -12.74 4.82 0.66
N GLY A 243 -13.68 5.49 1.31
CA GLY A 243 -14.01 5.28 2.72
C GLY A 243 -14.36 3.84 3.03
N VAL A 244 -15.19 3.21 2.21
CA VAL A 244 -15.59 1.80 2.38
C VAL A 244 -14.37 0.86 2.37
N VAL A 245 -13.41 1.08 1.49
CA VAL A 245 -12.19 0.26 1.42
C VAL A 245 -11.33 0.42 2.68
N GLN A 246 -11.31 1.60 3.29
CA GLN A 246 -10.54 1.88 4.50
C GLN A 246 -11.15 1.26 5.77
N ILE A 247 -12.45 1.00 5.81
CA ILE A 247 -13.13 0.38 6.98
C ILE A 247 -12.50 -0.98 7.33
N SER A 248 -12.15 -1.79 6.34
CA SER A 248 -11.49 -3.09 6.59
C SER A 248 -10.20 -2.93 7.39
N ALA A 249 -9.38 -1.95 7.07
CA ALA A 249 -8.12 -1.71 7.76
C ALA A 249 -8.32 -1.27 9.23
N PHE A 250 -9.43 -0.59 9.53
CA PHE A 250 -9.78 -0.23 10.91
C PHE A 250 -10.29 -1.42 11.71
N VAL A 251 -11.09 -2.30 11.10
CA VAL A 251 -11.55 -3.53 11.77
C VAL A 251 -10.33 -4.39 12.15
N ASP A 252 -9.41 -4.60 11.22
CA ASP A 252 -8.18 -5.35 11.49
C ASP A 252 -7.36 -4.72 12.61
N GLN A 253 -7.27 -3.39 12.63
CA GLN A 253 -6.56 -2.67 13.71
C GLN A 253 -7.28 -2.82 15.04
N ALA A 254 -8.59 -2.60 15.09
CA ALA A 254 -9.35 -2.71 16.33
C ALA A 254 -9.19 -4.10 16.96
N ILE A 255 -9.30 -5.17 16.14
CA ILE A 255 -9.05 -6.54 16.59
C ILE A 255 -7.60 -6.71 17.08
N SER A 256 -6.62 -6.13 16.38
CA SER A 256 -5.20 -6.25 16.75
C SER A 256 -4.89 -5.63 18.10
N THR A 257 -5.61 -4.57 18.51
CA THR A 257 -5.42 -3.95 19.84
C THR A 257 -5.81 -4.87 21.01
N LEU A 258 -6.65 -5.88 20.74
CA LEU A 258 -7.07 -6.87 21.73
C LEU A 258 -6.03 -7.99 21.92
N LEU A 259 -5.00 -8.06 21.07
CA LEU A 259 -4.05 -9.18 21.04
C LEU A 259 -2.83 -8.97 21.97
N GLY A 260 -2.71 -7.81 22.61
CA GLY A 260 -1.61 -7.49 23.50
C GLY A 260 -0.46 -6.76 22.82
N SER A 261 0.65 -6.66 23.54
CA SER A 261 1.84 -5.89 23.13
C SER A 261 2.52 -6.47 21.91
N GLY A 262 2.95 -5.61 20.99
CA GLY A 262 3.69 -5.95 19.77
C GLY A 262 2.82 -6.41 18.60
N ALA A 263 1.52 -6.61 18.79
CA ALA A 263 0.65 -7.12 17.71
C ALA A 263 0.48 -6.12 16.56
N ILE A 264 0.21 -4.86 16.85
CA ILE A 264 0.03 -3.82 15.81
C ILE A 264 1.36 -3.50 15.13
N ALA A 265 2.43 -3.36 15.90
CA ALA A 265 3.77 -3.12 15.37
C ALA A 265 4.23 -4.28 14.48
N GLY A 266 4.01 -5.52 14.91
CA GLY A 266 4.29 -6.74 14.14
C GLY A 266 3.51 -6.79 12.83
N MET A 267 2.20 -6.54 12.86
CA MET A 267 1.37 -6.48 11.65
C MET A 267 1.77 -5.34 10.71
N THR A 268 2.14 -4.18 11.24
CA THR A 268 2.60 -3.04 10.45
C THR A 268 3.93 -3.37 9.75
N THR A 269 4.85 -4.00 10.47
CA THR A 269 6.15 -4.44 9.94
C THR A 269 5.97 -5.53 8.88
N ALA A 270 5.15 -6.56 9.14
CA ALA A 270 4.82 -7.59 8.15
C ALA A 270 4.14 -7.02 6.90
N SER A 271 3.21 -6.08 7.08
CA SER A 271 2.52 -5.39 5.98
C SER A 271 3.49 -4.61 5.08
N SER A 272 4.55 -4.02 5.66
CA SER A 272 5.58 -3.30 4.90
C SER A 272 6.32 -4.23 3.92
N VAL A 273 6.62 -5.46 4.36
CA VAL A 273 7.23 -6.50 3.50
C VAL A 273 6.23 -7.04 2.48
N ASN A 274 5.01 -7.35 2.93
CA ASN A 274 3.94 -7.87 2.06
C ASN A 274 3.59 -6.90 0.91
N LEU A 275 3.68 -5.60 1.15
CA LEU A 275 3.38 -4.58 0.14
C LEU A 275 4.39 -4.57 -1.02
N LEU A 276 5.62 -5.07 -0.85
CA LEU A 276 6.64 -5.06 -1.89
C LEU A 276 6.22 -5.85 -3.14
N PRO A 277 5.94 -7.17 -3.07
CA PRO A 277 5.50 -7.91 -4.24
C PRO A 277 4.14 -7.46 -4.75
N VAL A 278 3.23 -7.04 -3.86
CA VAL A 278 1.92 -6.51 -4.25
C VAL A 278 2.05 -5.25 -5.10
N SER A 279 2.92 -4.32 -4.71
CA SER A 279 3.11 -3.06 -5.45
C SER A 279 3.89 -3.26 -6.74
N LEU A 280 4.97 -4.03 -6.71
CA LEU A 280 5.84 -4.23 -7.87
C LEU A 280 5.17 -5.04 -8.98
N PHE A 281 4.42 -6.07 -8.62
CA PHE A 281 3.85 -6.99 -9.61
C PHE A 281 2.32 -6.86 -9.70
N GLY A 282 1.61 -6.89 -8.57
CA GLY A 282 0.15 -6.82 -8.58
C GLY A 282 -0.39 -5.49 -9.09
N MET A 283 0.03 -4.38 -8.47
CA MET A 283 -0.45 -3.05 -8.81
C MET A 283 0.08 -2.57 -10.17
N ALA A 284 1.37 -2.81 -10.46
CA ALA A 284 1.99 -2.37 -11.71
C ALA A 284 1.36 -3.05 -12.93
N ILE A 285 1.15 -4.37 -12.87
CA ILE A 285 0.49 -5.12 -13.96
C ILE A 285 -0.96 -4.68 -14.10
N SER A 286 -1.73 -4.60 -13.01
CA SER A 286 -3.14 -4.17 -13.06
C SER A 286 -3.30 -2.75 -13.62
N ALA A 287 -2.42 -1.83 -13.23
CA ALA A 287 -2.45 -0.45 -13.73
C ALA A 287 -2.07 -0.35 -15.21
N SER A 288 -1.13 -1.18 -15.69
CA SER A 288 -0.73 -1.20 -17.10
C SER A 288 -1.77 -1.85 -18.02
N GLU A 289 -2.53 -2.82 -17.51
CA GLU A 289 -3.58 -3.51 -18.28
C GLU A 289 -4.89 -2.69 -18.36
N LEU A 290 -5.22 -1.88 -17.36
CA LEU A 290 -6.47 -1.13 -17.29
C LEU A 290 -6.75 -0.26 -18.53
N PRO A 291 -5.83 0.57 -19.06
CA PRO A 291 -6.09 1.37 -20.25
C PRO A 291 -6.31 0.52 -21.50
N THR A 292 -5.63 -0.62 -21.59
CA THR A 292 -5.77 -1.54 -22.72
C THR A 292 -7.12 -2.25 -22.67
N LEU A 293 -7.49 -2.78 -21.50
CA LEU A 293 -8.80 -3.39 -21.26
C LEU A 293 -9.93 -2.39 -21.52
N SER A 294 -9.78 -1.14 -21.07
CA SER A 294 -10.79 -0.08 -21.29
C SER A 294 -10.97 0.29 -22.77
N ARG A 295 -9.90 0.27 -23.57
CA ARG A 295 -9.99 0.50 -25.02
C ARG A 295 -10.62 -0.67 -25.77
N MET A 296 -10.45 -1.89 -25.25
CA MET A 296 -11.04 -3.10 -25.82
C MET A 296 -12.48 -3.34 -25.33
N ALA A 297 -12.88 -2.66 -24.24
CA ALA A 297 -14.24 -2.79 -23.70
C ALA A 297 -15.24 -2.11 -24.65
N GLY A 298 -15.95 -2.92 -25.42
CA GLY A 298 -17.06 -2.55 -26.29
C GLY A 298 -18.35 -3.25 -25.84
N ASP A 299 -19.15 -3.71 -26.79
CA ASP A 299 -20.34 -4.51 -26.48
C ASP A 299 -19.91 -5.92 -26.03
N GLU A 300 -20.18 -6.25 -24.76
CA GLU A 300 -19.85 -7.56 -24.16
C GLU A 300 -20.58 -8.73 -24.85
N ARG A 301 -21.60 -8.44 -25.67
CA ARG A 301 -22.36 -9.45 -26.42
C ARG A 301 -21.62 -9.92 -27.67
N ASP A 302 -20.58 -9.20 -28.08
CA ASP A 302 -19.69 -9.64 -29.13
C ASP A 302 -18.73 -10.71 -28.60
N ALA A 303 -18.94 -11.96 -29.03
CA ALA A 303 -18.16 -13.12 -28.58
C ALA A 303 -16.66 -13.02 -28.91
N GLU A 304 -16.33 -12.37 -30.04
CA GLU A 304 -14.93 -12.16 -30.45
C GLU A 304 -14.24 -11.16 -29.49
N LEU A 305 -14.94 -10.10 -29.12
CA LEU A 305 -14.43 -9.10 -28.19
C LEU A 305 -14.29 -9.67 -26.76
N ALA A 306 -15.26 -10.46 -26.31
CA ALA A 306 -15.21 -11.17 -25.02
C ALA A 306 -14.02 -12.14 -24.98
N GLY A 307 -13.74 -12.86 -26.07
CA GLY A 307 -12.58 -13.75 -26.20
C GLY A 307 -11.25 -12.99 -26.11
N LYS A 308 -11.13 -11.82 -26.80
CA LYS A 308 -9.92 -10.98 -26.73
C LYS A 308 -9.68 -10.42 -25.32
N LEU A 309 -10.73 -9.99 -24.64
CA LEU A 309 -10.67 -9.51 -23.25
C LEU A 309 -10.25 -10.63 -22.29
N SER A 310 -10.86 -11.82 -22.42
CA SER A 310 -10.51 -13.01 -21.63
C SER A 310 -9.05 -13.40 -21.83
N ALA A 311 -8.56 -13.48 -23.06
CA ALA A 311 -7.17 -13.79 -23.38
C ALA A 311 -6.20 -12.75 -22.77
N ARG A 312 -6.54 -11.46 -22.84
CA ARG A 312 -5.73 -10.40 -22.26
C ARG A 312 -5.67 -10.49 -20.75
N LEU A 313 -6.82 -10.72 -20.08
CA LEU A 313 -6.90 -10.94 -18.65
C LEU A 313 -6.06 -12.14 -18.22
N ASN A 314 -6.18 -13.28 -18.93
CA ASN A 314 -5.42 -14.49 -18.62
C ASN A 314 -3.92 -14.26 -18.72
N ASN A 315 -3.44 -13.56 -19.75
CA ASN A 315 -2.03 -13.18 -19.87
C ASN A 315 -1.56 -12.30 -18.69
N GLY A 316 -2.39 -11.38 -18.22
CA GLY A 316 -2.10 -10.56 -17.03
C GLY A 316 -2.01 -11.40 -15.75
N LEU A 317 -2.95 -12.35 -15.58
CA LEU A 317 -2.96 -13.28 -14.45
C LEU A 317 -1.72 -14.20 -14.44
N GLU A 318 -1.31 -14.71 -15.60
CA GLU A 318 -0.09 -15.53 -15.73
C GLU A 318 1.16 -14.74 -15.32
N ARG A 319 1.27 -13.47 -15.73
CA ARG A 319 2.37 -12.60 -15.31
C ARG A 319 2.36 -12.35 -13.81
N ILE A 320 1.22 -12.10 -13.22
CA ILE A 320 1.07 -11.95 -11.77
C ILE A 320 1.48 -13.25 -11.07
N ALA A 321 0.97 -14.41 -11.51
CA ALA A 321 1.29 -15.71 -10.92
C ALA A 321 2.79 -15.98 -10.92
N PHE A 322 3.48 -15.71 -12.04
CA PHE A 322 4.91 -15.95 -12.20
C PHE A 322 5.78 -15.26 -11.13
N PHE A 323 5.39 -14.06 -10.69
CA PHE A 323 6.13 -13.32 -9.66
C PHE A 323 5.55 -13.47 -8.24
N ILE A 324 4.23 -13.61 -8.13
CA ILE A 324 3.58 -13.66 -6.81
C ILE A 324 3.66 -15.04 -6.17
N VAL A 325 3.61 -16.13 -6.94
CA VAL A 325 3.77 -17.49 -6.39
C VAL A 325 5.12 -17.67 -5.68
N PRO A 326 6.28 -17.34 -6.30
CA PRO A 326 7.54 -17.42 -5.58
C PRO A 326 7.62 -16.43 -4.39
N SER A 327 6.97 -15.27 -4.47
CA SER A 327 6.91 -14.34 -3.34
C SER A 327 6.13 -14.92 -2.16
N ALA A 328 5.01 -15.60 -2.41
CA ALA A 328 4.22 -16.27 -1.38
C ALA A 328 5.01 -17.44 -0.76
N MET A 329 5.67 -18.26 -1.59
CA MET A 329 6.53 -19.34 -1.10
C MET A 329 7.70 -18.81 -0.25
N ALA A 330 8.33 -17.70 -0.67
CA ALA A 330 9.38 -17.05 0.11
C ALA A 330 8.85 -16.55 1.48
N PHE A 331 7.62 -16.06 1.54
CA PHE A 331 7.01 -15.65 2.81
C PHE A 331 6.77 -16.84 3.75
N PHE A 332 6.41 -18.00 3.21
CA PHE A 332 6.25 -19.21 4.01
C PHE A 332 7.59 -19.80 4.47
N ALA A 333 8.54 -19.98 3.56
CA ALA A 333 9.76 -20.73 3.81
C ALA A 333 10.92 -19.85 4.32
N LEU A 334 11.06 -18.62 3.82
CA LEU A 334 12.23 -17.75 4.01
C LEU A 334 11.88 -16.41 4.66
N GLY A 335 10.65 -16.25 5.16
CA GLY A 335 10.21 -14.98 5.71
C GLY A 335 10.97 -14.57 6.98
N ASN A 336 11.47 -15.52 7.78
CA ASN A 336 12.39 -15.27 8.90
C ASN A 336 13.69 -14.59 8.43
N VAL A 337 14.30 -15.08 7.35
CA VAL A 337 15.52 -14.52 6.76
C VAL A 337 15.26 -13.13 6.20
N LEU A 338 14.12 -12.95 5.50
CA LEU A 338 13.70 -11.65 4.96
C LEU A 338 13.49 -10.61 6.07
N VAL A 339 12.72 -10.96 7.10
CA VAL A 339 12.42 -10.05 8.22
C VAL A 339 13.68 -9.75 9.02
N ALA A 340 14.49 -10.75 9.31
CA ALA A 340 15.74 -10.56 10.05
C ALA A 340 16.70 -9.63 9.29
N ALA A 341 16.90 -9.82 7.99
CA ALA A 341 17.76 -8.96 7.18
C ALA A 341 17.28 -7.50 7.14
N LEU A 342 15.98 -7.31 7.06
CA LEU A 342 15.41 -5.97 6.97
C LEU A 342 15.35 -5.26 8.32
N TYR A 343 15.05 -5.95 9.42
CA TYR A 343 14.65 -5.31 10.67
C TYR A 343 15.42 -5.77 11.90
N GLN A 344 16.05 -6.95 11.94
CA GLN A 344 16.73 -7.45 13.13
C GLN A 344 17.94 -6.60 13.48
N SER A 345 17.75 -5.68 14.43
CA SER A 345 18.81 -4.81 14.98
C SER A 345 18.30 -4.09 16.22
N GLY A 346 19.20 -3.74 17.14
CA GLY A 346 18.86 -3.01 18.37
C GLY A 346 17.77 -3.69 19.18
N ALA A 347 16.66 -2.99 19.43
CA ALA A 347 15.53 -3.50 20.19
C ALA A 347 14.70 -4.57 19.44
N PHE A 348 14.85 -4.70 18.12
CA PHE A 348 14.17 -5.72 17.35
C PHE A 348 14.96 -7.03 17.35
N THR A 349 14.52 -7.97 18.16
CA THR A 349 15.22 -9.22 18.44
C THR A 349 14.95 -10.32 17.40
N HIS A 350 15.66 -11.45 17.54
CA HIS A 350 15.37 -12.64 16.75
C HIS A 350 13.96 -13.21 17.02
N LYS A 351 13.47 -13.12 18.24
CA LYS A 351 12.10 -13.54 18.60
C LYS A 351 11.06 -12.68 17.86
N ASP A 352 11.30 -11.38 17.74
CA ASP A 352 10.45 -10.46 16.99
C ASP A 352 10.46 -10.81 15.50
N SER A 353 11.62 -11.19 14.96
CA SER A 353 11.75 -11.63 13.56
C SER A 353 10.89 -12.87 13.30
N LEU A 354 10.90 -13.86 14.18
CA LEU A 354 10.07 -15.06 14.06
C LEU A 354 8.57 -14.75 14.17
N TYR A 355 8.21 -13.88 15.09
CA TYR A 355 6.81 -13.46 15.25
C TYR A 355 6.29 -12.70 14.00
N VAL A 356 7.06 -11.74 13.49
CA VAL A 356 6.71 -11.00 12.27
C VAL A 356 6.72 -11.92 11.05
N TRP A 357 7.63 -12.89 10.97
CA TRP A 357 7.60 -13.92 9.94
C TRP A 357 6.30 -14.72 9.95
N ALA A 358 5.84 -15.17 11.11
CA ALA A 358 4.59 -15.93 11.21
C ALA A 358 3.39 -15.09 10.73
N ILE A 359 3.32 -13.79 11.09
CA ILE A 359 2.30 -12.86 10.58
C ILE A 359 2.41 -12.70 9.05
N LEU A 360 3.63 -12.59 8.53
CA LEU A 360 3.90 -12.48 7.10
C LEU A 360 3.48 -13.76 6.35
N ALA A 361 3.76 -14.94 6.92
CA ALA A 361 3.30 -16.23 6.40
C ALA A 361 1.77 -16.29 6.36
N GLY A 362 1.08 -15.85 7.43
CA GLY A 362 -0.37 -15.68 7.43
C GLY A 362 -0.86 -14.80 6.28
N SER A 363 -0.19 -13.68 6.03
CA SER A 363 -0.50 -12.78 4.89
C SER A 363 -0.23 -13.44 3.54
N GLY A 364 0.75 -14.35 3.47
CA GLY A 364 1.10 -15.13 2.28
C GLY A 364 -0.06 -15.97 1.74
N VAL A 365 -0.95 -16.44 2.63
CA VAL A 365 -2.18 -17.20 2.26
C VAL A 365 -3.04 -16.42 1.26
N GLY A 366 -3.18 -15.10 1.46
CA GLY A 366 -4.02 -14.25 0.62
C GLY A 366 -3.28 -13.48 -0.48
N LEU A 367 -1.95 -13.59 -0.56
CA LEU A 367 -1.15 -12.75 -1.44
C LEU A 367 -1.54 -12.90 -2.92
N LEU A 368 -1.72 -14.13 -3.38
CA LEU A 368 -2.14 -14.43 -4.74
C LEU A 368 -3.59 -14.00 -5.00
N ALA A 369 -4.50 -14.32 -4.08
CA ALA A 369 -5.91 -13.95 -4.20
C ALA A 369 -6.12 -12.44 -4.27
N SER A 370 -5.43 -11.68 -3.42
CA SER A 370 -5.53 -10.22 -3.39
C SER A 370 -4.97 -9.56 -4.66
N THR A 371 -3.90 -10.11 -5.23
CA THR A 371 -3.30 -9.59 -6.47
C THR A 371 -4.13 -9.95 -7.71
N PHE A 372 -4.65 -11.17 -7.78
CA PHE A 372 -5.61 -11.57 -8.82
C PHE A 372 -6.89 -10.76 -8.74
N GLY A 373 -7.46 -10.63 -7.54
CA GLY A 373 -8.67 -9.84 -7.30
C GLY A 373 -8.56 -8.40 -7.79
N ARG A 374 -7.39 -7.78 -7.66
CA ARG A 374 -7.12 -6.43 -8.21
C ARG A 374 -7.24 -6.38 -9.72
N LEU A 375 -6.67 -7.35 -10.44
CA LEU A 375 -6.75 -7.38 -11.90
C LEU A 375 -8.19 -7.66 -12.36
N TYR A 376 -8.92 -8.55 -11.66
CA TYR A 376 -10.35 -8.75 -11.91
C TYR A 376 -11.15 -7.47 -11.67
N ALA A 377 -10.92 -6.78 -10.55
CA ALA A 377 -11.58 -5.51 -10.26
C ALA A 377 -11.27 -4.44 -11.34
N SER A 378 -10.02 -4.35 -11.82
CA SER A 378 -9.64 -3.48 -12.93
C SER A 378 -10.39 -3.84 -14.21
N THR A 379 -10.62 -5.12 -14.49
CA THR A 379 -11.42 -5.57 -15.66
C THR A 379 -12.88 -5.14 -15.51
N TYR A 380 -13.48 -5.26 -14.31
CA TYR A 380 -14.83 -4.74 -14.07
C TYR A 380 -14.92 -3.22 -14.26
N TYR A 381 -13.90 -2.46 -13.81
CA TYR A 381 -13.86 -1.01 -14.04
C TYR A 381 -13.74 -0.65 -15.51
N ALA A 382 -12.97 -1.42 -16.29
CA ALA A 382 -12.91 -1.29 -17.74
C ALA A 382 -14.29 -1.51 -18.40
N LEU A 383 -15.05 -2.48 -17.89
CA LEU A 383 -16.44 -2.78 -18.31
C LEU A 383 -17.49 -1.84 -17.68
N ARG A 384 -17.07 -0.76 -17.02
CA ARG A 384 -17.92 0.24 -16.33
C ARG A 384 -18.81 -0.34 -15.21
N ASP A 385 -18.51 -1.54 -14.72
CA ASP A 385 -19.20 -2.17 -13.58
C ASP A 385 -18.44 -1.90 -12.29
N THR A 386 -18.77 -0.82 -11.60
CA THR A 386 -18.19 -0.50 -10.28
C THR A 386 -18.94 -1.16 -9.13
N ARG A 387 -20.18 -1.63 -9.35
CA ARG A 387 -21.04 -2.18 -8.32
C ARG A 387 -20.62 -3.61 -7.90
N SER A 388 -20.18 -4.43 -8.86
CA SER A 388 -19.79 -5.81 -8.58
C SER A 388 -18.56 -5.92 -7.67
N PRO A 389 -17.43 -5.24 -7.96
CA PRO A 389 -16.29 -5.22 -7.05
C PRO A 389 -16.65 -4.70 -5.66
N LEU A 390 -17.46 -3.63 -5.56
CA LEU A 390 -17.89 -3.08 -4.28
C LEU A 390 -18.68 -4.09 -3.43
N ARG A 391 -19.65 -4.79 -4.05
CA ARG A 391 -20.45 -5.81 -3.34
C ARG A 391 -19.58 -6.95 -2.81
N PHE A 392 -18.64 -7.44 -3.61
CA PHE A 392 -17.77 -8.53 -3.21
C PHE A 392 -16.71 -8.09 -2.19
N ALA A 393 -16.26 -6.84 -2.25
CA ALA A 393 -15.42 -6.25 -1.20
C ALA A 393 -16.15 -6.16 0.15
N LEU A 394 -17.46 -5.84 0.16
CA LEU A 394 -18.28 -5.88 1.39
C LEU A 394 -18.42 -7.30 1.95
N VAL A 395 -18.60 -8.30 1.09
CA VAL A 395 -18.61 -9.71 1.50
C VAL A 395 -17.27 -10.10 2.12
N ARG A 396 -16.16 -9.75 1.47
CA ARG A 396 -14.82 -9.94 2.02
C ARG A 396 -14.67 -9.30 3.39
N LEU A 397 -15.11 -8.04 3.55
CA LEU A 397 -15.05 -7.31 4.83
C LEU A 397 -15.77 -8.08 5.94
N ALA A 398 -16.99 -8.57 5.68
CA ALA A 398 -17.75 -9.35 6.64
C ALA A 398 -17.03 -10.65 7.04
N PHE A 399 -16.51 -11.39 6.06
CA PHE A 399 -15.73 -12.62 6.34
C PHE A 399 -14.43 -12.32 7.07
N THR A 400 -13.70 -11.25 6.69
CA THR A 400 -12.46 -10.85 7.39
C THR A 400 -12.76 -10.51 8.85
N ALA A 401 -13.85 -9.78 9.13
CA ALA A 401 -14.22 -9.42 10.50
C ALA A 401 -14.61 -10.66 11.32
N MET A 402 -15.48 -11.52 10.78
CA MET A 402 -15.95 -12.73 11.47
C MET A 402 -14.80 -13.72 11.72
N LEU A 403 -14.11 -14.14 10.65
CA LEU A 403 -13.03 -15.12 10.75
C LEU A 403 -11.83 -14.52 11.48
N GLY A 404 -11.58 -13.21 11.29
CA GLY A 404 -10.51 -12.49 11.96
C GLY A 404 -10.71 -12.45 13.47
N LEU A 405 -11.90 -12.07 13.93
CA LEU A 405 -12.22 -12.06 15.35
C LEU A 405 -12.16 -13.46 15.96
N ALA A 406 -12.76 -14.45 15.28
CA ALA A 406 -12.74 -15.84 15.73
C ALA A 406 -11.30 -16.38 15.82
N SER A 407 -10.50 -16.23 14.76
CA SER A 407 -9.12 -16.74 14.73
C SER A 407 -8.20 -15.98 15.69
N ALA A 408 -8.38 -14.68 15.83
CA ALA A 408 -7.56 -13.85 16.70
C ALA A 408 -7.78 -14.13 18.19
N LEU A 409 -9.02 -14.39 18.60
CA LEU A 409 -9.38 -14.57 20.02
C LEU A 409 -9.49 -16.03 20.45
N LEU A 410 -9.94 -16.92 19.58
CA LEU A 410 -10.20 -18.33 19.94
C LEU A 410 -9.00 -19.24 19.67
N LEU A 411 -8.29 -19.06 18.56
CA LEU A 411 -7.17 -19.95 18.22
C LEU A 411 -6.02 -19.91 19.27
N PRO A 412 -5.55 -18.74 19.76
CA PRO A 412 -4.52 -18.73 20.78
C PRO A 412 -4.93 -19.48 22.03
N LYS A 413 -6.19 -19.35 22.47
CA LYS A 413 -6.72 -20.07 23.62
C LYS A 413 -6.81 -21.58 23.37
N ALA A 414 -7.25 -21.98 22.18
CA ALA A 414 -7.37 -23.39 21.81
C ALA A 414 -6.02 -24.11 21.72
N PHE A 415 -4.97 -23.41 21.27
CA PHE A 415 -3.62 -23.95 21.16
C PHE A 415 -2.73 -23.67 22.41
N GLY A 416 -3.25 -23.00 23.43
CA GLY A 416 -2.48 -22.69 24.64
C GLY A 416 -1.29 -21.75 24.41
N VAL A 417 -1.34 -20.92 23.36
CA VAL A 417 -0.27 -19.96 23.04
C VAL A 417 -0.65 -18.55 23.49
N ALA A 418 0.36 -17.67 23.59
CA ALA A 418 0.14 -16.28 23.98
C ALA A 418 -0.82 -15.56 23.01
N GLN A 419 -1.69 -14.69 23.54
CA GLN A 419 -2.76 -14.01 22.78
C GLN A 419 -2.24 -13.23 21.56
N GLN A 420 -1.01 -12.71 21.62
CA GLN A 420 -0.37 -12.00 20.51
C GLN A 420 -0.30 -12.82 19.22
N TRP A 421 -0.19 -14.16 19.30
CA TRP A 421 -0.17 -15.04 18.13
C TRP A 421 -1.48 -15.04 17.33
N GLY A 422 -2.55 -14.49 17.91
CA GLY A 422 -3.80 -14.23 17.20
C GLY A 422 -3.63 -13.32 15.96
N ALA A 423 -2.57 -12.50 15.89
CA ALA A 423 -2.25 -11.70 14.73
C ALA A 423 -1.95 -12.55 13.47
N VAL A 424 -1.39 -13.75 13.65
CA VAL A 424 -1.18 -14.72 12.55
C VAL A 424 -2.52 -15.22 12.02
N GLY A 425 -3.43 -15.57 12.94
CA GLY A 425 -4.80 -15.98 12.59
C GLY A 425 -5.55 -14.85 11.87
N LEU A 426 -5.42 -13.61 12.33
CA LEU A 426 -6.05 -12.45 11.73
C LEU A 426 -5.59 -12.22 10.28
N THR A 427 -4.29 -12.29 10.01
CA THR A 427 -3.76 -12.13 8.64
C THR A 427 -4.09 -13.30 7.74
N ALA A 428 -4.09 -14.54 8.24
CA ALA A 428 -4.50 -15.71 7.50
C ALA A 428 -5.99 -15.68 7.14
N SER A 429 -6.86 -15.28 8.07
CA SER A 429 -8.30 -15.14 7.83
C SER A 429 -8.61 -14.07 6.78
N ALA A 430 -7.89 -12.94 6.78
CA ALA A 430 -7.98 -11.94 5.73
C ALA A 430 -7.57 -12.52 4.36
N GLY A 431 -6.60 -13.44 4.34
CA GLY A 431 -6.20 -14.19 3.17
C GLY A 431 -7.33 -15.10 2.64
N VAL A 432 -7.96 -15.86 3.53
CA VAL A 432 -9.12 -16.72 3.19
C VAL A 432 -10.28 -15.89 2.65
N ALA A 433 -10.63 -14.78 3.30
CA ALA A 433 -11.65 -13.84 2.81
C ALA A 433 -11.30 -13.26 1.43
N GLY A 434 -10.00 -13.02 1.17
CA GLY A 434 -9.49 -12.62 -0.14
C GLY A 434 -9.74 -13.67 -1.23
N TRP A 435 -9.61 -14.96 -0.92
CA TRP A 435 -9.95 -16.05 -1.84
C TRP A 435 -11.45 -16.11 -2.13
N ILE A 436 -12.30 -15.87 -1.12
CA ILE A 436 -13.76 -15.80 -1.32
C ILE A 436 -14.09 -14.67 -2.30
N GLU A 437 -13.57 -13.44 -2.07
CA GLU A 437 -13.76 -12.32 -2.97
C GLU A 437 -13.30 -12.62 -4.40
N PHE A 438 -12.09 -13.18 -4.54
CA PHE A 438 -11.54 -13.57 -5.84
C PHE A 438 -12.43 -14.56 -6.59
N HIS A 439 -12.92 -15.59 -5.92
CA HIS A 439 -13.79 -16.61 -6.52
C HIS A 439 -15.14 -16.01 -6.96
N LEU A 440 -15.71 -15.10 -6.17
CA LEU A 440 -16.95 -14.40 -6.52
C LEU A 440 -16.76 -13.50 -7.74
N LEU A 441 -15.66 -12.72 -7.78
CA LEU A 441 -15.28 -11.89 -8.92
C LEU A 441 -15.11 -12.74 -10.18
N ARG A 442 -14.34 -13.84 -10.08
CA ARG A 442 -14.07 -14.75 -11.18
C ARG A 442 -15.34 -15.41 -11.69
N ARG A 443 -16.16 -15.97 -10.81
CA ARG A 443 -17.41 -16.66 -11.17
C ARG A 443 -18.35 -15.74 -11.97
N LYS A 444 -18.54 -14.52 -11.48
CA LYS A 444 -19.41 -13.56 -12.17
C LYS A 444 -18.80 -13.04 -13.47
N LEU A 445 -17.47 -12.88 -13.56
CA LEU A 445 -16.83 -12.46 -14.81
C LEU A 445 -16.85 -13.58 -15.84
N ASN A 446 -16.67 -14.83 -15.43
CA ASN A 446 -16.76 -16.01 -16.30
C ASN A 446 -18.13 -16.15 -16.99
N SER A 447 -19.21 -15.73 -16.33
CA SER A 447 -20.55 -15.74 -16.96
C SER A 447 -20.71 -14.68 -18.07
N ARG A 448 -19.77 -13.69 -18.15
CA ARG A 448 -19.81 -12.63 -19.16
C ARG A 448 -18.76 -12.84 -20.28
N LEU A 449 -17.55 -13.22 -19.90
CA LEU A 449 -16.40 -13.30 -20.83
C LEU A 449 -15.98 -14.73 -21.17
N GLY A 450 -16.67 -15.75 -20.66
CA GLY A 450 -16.26 -17.14 -20.76
C GLY A 450 -15.19 -17.48 -19.71
N HIS A 451 -14.46 -18.59 -19.92
CA HIS A 451 -13.50 -19.09 -18.94
C HIS A 451 -12.30 -18.17 -18.79
N THR A 452 -12.08 -17.67 -17.56
CA THR A 452 -10.90 -16.87 -17.20
C THR A 452 -10.13 -17.51 -16.06
N GLY A 453 -8.81 -17.29 -16.02
CA GLY A 453 -7.92 -17.78 -14.96
C GLY A 453 -6.60 -18.29 -15.53
N VAL A 454 -5.74 -18.75 -14.63
CA VAL A 454 -4.46 -19.39 -14.97
C VAL A 454 -4.68 -20.90 -15.06
N ALA A 455 -4.08 -21.54 -16.07
CA ALA A 455 -4.14 -22.99 -16.24
C ALA A 455 -3.54 -23.68 -15.00
N TRP A 456 -4.22 -24.72 -14.52
CA TRP A 456 -3.78 -25.48 -13.34
C TRP A 456 -2.37 -26.06 -13.52
N THR A 457 -2.05 -26.53 -14.71
CA THR A 457 -0.72 -27.06 -15.06
C THR A 457 0.37 -26.03 -14.89
N LEU A 458 0.12 -24.76 -15.29
CA LEU A 458 1.07 -23.65 -15.08
C LEU A 458 1.20 -23.33 -13.59
N MET A 459 0.07 -23.26 -12.87
CA MET A 459 0.08 -23.01 -11.42
C MET A 459 0.89 -24.09 -10.68
N ALA A 460 0.67 -25.36 -10.99
CA ALA A 460 1.42 -26.46 -10.40
C ALA A 460 2.93 -26.35 -10.68
N LYS A 461 3.31 -26.07 -11.94
CA LYS A 461 4.71 -25.84 -12.31
C LYS A 461 5.34 -24.70 -11.50
N LEU A 462 4.65 -23.57 -11.34
CA LEU A 462 5.15 -22.43 -10.58
C LEU A 462 5.35 -22.78 -9.09
N TRP A 463 4.37 -23.44 -8.46
CA TRP A 463 4.47 -23.85 -7.06
C TRP A 463 5.56 -24.89 -6.83
N VAL A 464 5.68 -25.87 -7.70
CA VAL A 464 6.77 -26.88 -7.62
C VAL A 464 8.13 -26.22 -7.81
N SER A 465 8.29 -25.32 -8.80
CA SER A 465 9.54 -24.58 -9.00
C SER A 465 9.91 -23.73 -7.79
N ALA A 466 8.92 -23.04 -7.19
CA ALA A 466 9.12 -22.23 -5.99
C ALA A 466 9.46 -23.11 -4.77
N GLY A 467 8.84 -24.29 -4.63
CA GLY A 467 9.12 -25.25 -3.57
C GLY A 467 10.54 -25.82 -3.65
N VAL A 468 10.96 -26.25 -4.84
CA VAL A 468 12.35 -26.73 -5.09
C VAL A 468 13.36 -25.62 -4.78
N ALA A 469 13.09 -24.39 -5.24
CA ALA A 469 13.93 -23.24 -4.95
C ALA A 469 14.00 -22.94 -3.44
N ALA A 470 12.87 -23.06 -2.73
CA ALA A 470 12.84 -22.87 -1.29
C ALA A 470 13.66 -23.93 -0.55
N LEU A 471 13.58 -25.20 -0.95
CA LEU A 471 14.40 -26.28 -0.37
C LEU A 471 15.90 -26.02 -0.58
N ALA A 472 16.32 -25.60 -1.78
CA ALA A 472 17.70 -25.24 -2.06
C ALA A 472 18.17 -24.06 -1.18
N ALA A 473 17.33 -23.05 -1.04
CA ALA A 473 17.60 -21.87 -0.21
C ALA A 473 17.67 -22.21 1.28
N CYS A 474 16.79 -23.07 1.80
CA CYS A 474 16.86 -23.58 3.18
C CYS A 474 18.14 -24.39 3.44
N GLY A 475 18.64 -25.13 2.45
CA GLY A 475 19.96 -25.80 2.54
C GLY A 475 21.10 -24.80 2.74
N VAL A 476 21.09 -23.68 1.99
CA VAL A 476 22.05 -22.58 2.15
C VAL A 476 21.88 -21.88 3.50
N GLU A 477 20.65 -21.63 3.93
CA GLU A 477 20.34 -21.06 5.25
C GLU A 477 20.95 -21.91 6.36
N TYR A 478 20.76 -23.24 6.30
CA TYR A 478 21.32 -24.16 7.28
C TYR A 478 22.85 -24.14 7.30
N ALA A 479 23.49 -24.13 6.12
CA ALA A 479 24.95 -24.09 5.99
C ALA A 479 25.55 -22.76 6.50
N LEU A 480 24.86 -21.64 6.29
CA LEU A 480 25.35 -20.29 6.61
C LEU A 480 24.71 -19.68 7.88
N ARG A 481 24.04 -20.49 8.71
CA ARG A 481 23.30 -20.02 9.89
C ARG A 481 24.10 -19.22 10.93
N ARG A 482 25.43 -19.29 10.88
CA ARG A 482 26.36 -18.55 11.76
C ARG A 482 26.67 -17.14 11.25
N GLN A 483 26.27 -16.82 10.03
CA GLN A 483 26.52 -15.51 9.42
C GLN A 483 25.51 -14.46 9.91
N GLY A 484 25.90 -13.18 9.79
CA GLY A 484 24.98 -12.09 10.10
C GLY A 484 23.74 -12.07 9.19
N PRO A 485 22.59 -11.53 9.67
CA PRO A 485 21.32 -11.61 8.96
C PRO A 485 21.34 -11.08 7.53
N ILE A 486 22.09 -10.01 7.26
CA ILE A 486 22.18 -9.40 5.92
C ILE A 486 22.96 -10.30 4.96
N VAL A 487 24.10 -10.83 5.41
CA VAL A 487 24.93 -11.74 4.59
C VAL A 487 24.18 -13.03 4.30
N LEU A 488 23.54 -13.60 5.32
CA LEU A 488 22.69 -14.77 5.19
C LEU A 488 21.61 -14.55 4.13
N ALA A 489 20.87 -13.44 4.23
CA ALA A 489 19.80 -13.12 3.28
C ALA A 489 20.32 -12.95 1.86
N LEU A 490 21.48 -12.35 1.66
CA LEU A 490 22.07 -12.18 0.33
C LEU A 490 22.27 -13.53 -0.35
N PHE A 491 22.87 -14.51 0.33
CA PHE A 491 23.11 -15.84 -0.25
C PHE A 491 21.81 -16.63 -0.40
N VAL A 492 20.95 -16.64 0.62
CA VAL A 492 19.71 -17.42 0.63
C VAL A 492 18.74 -16.93 -0.46
N LEU A 493 18.51 -15.60 -0.54
CA LEU A 493 17.60 -15.03 -1.53
C LEU A 493 18.15 -15.11 -2.96
N SER A 494 19.47 -14.97 -3.14
CA SER A 494 20.10 -15.16 -4.45
C SER A 494 19.95 -16.59 -4.92
N THR A 495 20.22 -17.58 -4.04
CA THR A 495 20.02 -19.00 -4.35
C THR A 495 18.56 -19.29 -4.69
N TYR A 496 17.62 -18.76 -3.88
CA TYR A 496 16.20 -18.89 -4.13
C TYR A 496 15.80 -18.39 -5.51
N GLY A 497 16.20 -17.15 -5.83
CA GLY A 497 15.90 -16.53 -7.12
C GLY A 497 16.48 -17.31 -8.30
N LEU A 498 17.78 -17.66 -8.23
CA LEU A 498 18.47 -18.42 -9.29
C LEU A 498 17.84 -19.80 -9.49
N ALA A 499 17.57 -20.54 -8.41
CA ALA A 499 16.95 -21.86 -8.49
C ALA A 499 15.53 -21.78 -9.08
N TYR A 500 14.72 -20.78 -8.67
CA TYR A 500 13.40 -20.58 -9.24
C TYR A 500 13.44 -20.29 -10.74
N PHE A 501 14.31 -19.37 -11.18
CA PHE A 501 14.46 -19.06 -12.60
C PHE A 501 15.01 -20.27 -13.39
N ALA A 502 15.96 -21.03 -12.84
CA ALA A 502 16.46 -22.24 -13.45
C ALA A 502 15.36 -23.30 -13.64
N CYS A 503 14.58 -23.59 -12.59
CA CYS A 503 13.47 -24.53 -12.66
C CYS A 503 12.41 -24.09 -13.69
N THR A 504 12.01 -22.81 -13.67
CA THR A 504 11.01 -22.28 -14.61
C THR A 504 11.52 -22.27 -16.05
N TYR A 505 12.84 -22.11 -16.27
CA TYR A 505 13.47 -22.23 -17.58
C TYR A 505 13.47 -23.66 -18.10
N VAL A 506 13.83 -24.64 -17.26
CA VAL A 506 13.79 -26.09 -17.60
C VAL A 506 12.36 -26.51 -17.99
N TRP A 507 11.34 -26.01 -17.28
CA TRP A 507 9.94 -26.27 -17.61
C TRP A 507 9.44 -25.47 -18.82
N ARG A 508 10.32 -24.70 -19.48
CA ARG A 508 10.03 -23.85 -20.64
C ARG A 508 8.82 -22.94 -20.42
N ILE A 509 8.71 -22.35 -19.22
CA ILE A 509 7.65 -21.39 -18.93
C ILE A 509 7.88 -20.15 -19.81
N ARG A 510 6.92 -19.83 -20.66
CA ARG A 510 7.00 -18.78 -21.69
C ARG A 510 7.58 -17.47 -21.16
N LEU A 511 7.11 -17.00 -20.01
CA LEU A 511 7.57 -15.74 -19.42
C LEU A 511 9.05 -15.77 -19.01
N CYS A 512 9.53 -16.90 -18.50
CA CYS A 512 10.94 -17.07 -18.15
C CYS A 512 11.81 -17.04 -19.41
N VAL A 513 11.42 -17.79 -20.45
CA VAL A 513 12.14 -17.84 -21.73
C VAL A 513 12.22 -16.46 -22.37
N GLU A 514 11.09 -15.74 -22.47
CA GLU A 514 11.04 -14.37 -22.99
C GLU A 514 11.95 -13.39 -22.21
N LEU A 515 12.04 -13.52 -20.89
CA LEU A 515 12.92 -12.68 -20.06
C LEU A 515 14.41 -12.99 -20.30
N VAL A 516 14.77 -14.27 -20.34
CA VAL A 516 16.14 -14.70 -20.61
C VAL A 516 16.60 -14.27 -22.00
N GLU A 517 15.76 -14.46 -23.02
CA GLU A 517 16.08 -14.01 -24.39
C GLU A 517 16.25 -12.49 -24.49
N LYS A 518 15.42 -11.71 -23.81
CA LYS A 518 15.58 -10.25 -23.76
C LYS A 518 16.88 -9.81 -23.10
N LEU A 519 17.27 -10.47 -22.02
CA LEU A 519 18.55 -10.22 -21.35
C LEU A 519 19.73 -10.61 -22.24
N ALA A 520 19.69 -11.79 -22.87
CA ALA A 520 20.73 -12.26 -23.78
C ALA A 520 20.92 -11.35 -25.00
N ARG A 521 19.82 -10.83 -25.58
CA ARG A 521 19.87 -9.84 -26.66
C ARG A 521 20.52 -8.52 -26.23
N ARG A 522 20.20 -8.03 -25.02
CA ARG A 522 20.83 -6.79 -24.49
C ARG A 522 22.33 -6.94 -24.23
N MET A 523 22.77 -8.12 -23.77
CA MET A 523 24.21 -8.40 -23.53
C MET A 523 24.99 -8.62 -24.83
N ARG A 524 24.32 -8.94 -25.95
CA ARG A 524 24.98 -9.07 -27.26
C ARG A 524 25.09 -7.76 -28.04
N ILE A 525 24.39 -6.70 -27.61
CA ILE A 525 24.33 -5.39 -28.27
C ILE A 525 25.17 -4.34 -27.51
N GLY A 526 25.65 -4.63 -26.29
CA GLY A 526 26.65 -3.88 -25.53
C GLY A 526 28.02 -4.52 -25.63
#